data_e85755a8312815ecbc598ee0a4b1a384
#
_entry.id   e85755a8312815ecbc598ee0a4b1a384
#
_cell.length_a   1.000
_cell.length_b   1.000
_cell.length_c   1.000
_cell.angle_alpha   90.00
_cell.angle_beta   90.00
_cell.angle_gamma   90.00
#
_symmetry.space_group_name_H-M   'P 1'
#
loop_
_entity.id
_entity.type
_entity.pdbx_description
1 polymer ?
#
loop_
_entity_poly.entity_id
_entity_poly.type
_entity_poly.pdbx_seq_one_letter_code
_entity_poly.pdbx_strand_id
1 'polypeptide(L)'
;MDIIKCAHKVCTILMETSRPIYIWVLLLGVFIFPLNIGAQELVLPKDSIITINLDEVILISARKTLDYHRQPKPLSTLDEYLESSKKVDMVKRGAYAWEPTLNNMFSERLSVTIDGMRIFGACTDKMDPVTSYVDVSNLSRAHIASGQQGTEHGNTIGGAINLELDRGNFKETGLYGGVETGFESNNQMSVVGAELNYSDSNYYVDTDIIYRKAENYFTGGDEEVEFSQFEKYNFSANGGYKLAEDQALTASLIYDEARDVGYPALTMDVSLARAIIASVGFEKDALWGSLTNWKSKMYFNKVTHVMDDTKRPDVPIHMDMPGWSDTYGFYSQAALKAKKHQFLFKVDAYYNKSLAEMTMYPNDPNELPMFMLTWPDVRTAN
;
A
#
# COMPACT_ATOMS: atom_id res chain seq x y z
N MET A 1 -13.57 12.44 -63.65
CA MET A 1 -12.64 13.17 -62.72
C MET A 1 -13.40 14.22 -61.91
N ASP A 2 -14.73 14.11 -61.79
CA ASP A 2 -15.59 15.14 -61.16
C ASP A 2 -16.42 14.67 -59.93
N ILE A 3 -16.33 13.40 -59.60
CA ILE A 3 -17.07 12.84 -58.44
C ILE A 3 -16.27 13.01 -57.10
N ILE A 4 -14.94 13.11 -57.19
CA ILE A 4 -14.08 13.22 -56.01
C ILE A 4 -14.04 14.66 -55.45
N LYS A 5 -14.32 15.67 -56.28
CA LYS A 5 -14.35 17.07 -55.83
C LYS A 5 -15.63 17.46 -55.09
N CYS A 6 -16.73 16.72 -55.30
CA CYS A 6 -18.00 16.99 -54.62
C CYS A 6 -18.01 16.45 -53.18
N ALA A 7 -17.34 15.35 -52.92
CA ALA A 7 -17.25 14.75 -51.56
C ALA A 7 -16.40 15.58 -50.57
N HIS A 8 -15.38 16.27 -51.09
CA HIS A 8 -14.53 17.12 -50.23
C HIS A 8 -15.20 18.41 -49.77
N LYS A 9 -16.14 18.94 -50.59
CA LYS A 9 -16.83 20.20 -50.30
C LYS A 9 -18.03 20.01 -49.35
N VAL A 10 -18.63 18.82 -49.33
CA VAL A 10 -19.70 18.48 -48.38
C VAL A 10 -19.14 18.13 -46.99
N CYS A 11 -17.94 17.54 -46.91
CA CYS A 11 -17.27 17.23 -45.63
C CYS A 11 -16.78 18.49 -44.90
N THR A 12 -16.35 19.52 -45.63
CA THR A 12 -15.86 20.78 -45.04
C THR A 12 -17.01 21.67 -44.53
N ILE A 13 -18.21 21.57 -45.11
CA ILE A 13 -19.39 22.34 -44.67
C ILE A 13 -20.02 21.73 -43.41
N LEU A 14 -19.85 20.43 -43.18
CA LEU A 14 -20.37 19.75 -42.00
C LEU A 14 -19.47 19.93 -40.75
N MET A 15 -18.23 20.38 -40.91
CA MET A 15 -17.34 20.67 -39.79
C MET A 15 -17.42 22.11 -39.24
N GLU A 16 -18.02 23.03 -39.94
CA GLU A 16 -18.05 24.45 -39.56
C GLU A 16 -19.34 24.90 -38.82
N THR A 17 -20.31 24.01 -38.59
CA THR A 17 -21.57 24.36 -37.91
C THR A 17 -21.93 23.53 -36.70
N SER A 18 -20.98 22.86 -36.07
CA SER A 18 -21.25 22.18 -34.79
C SER A 18 -21.19 23.18 -33.60
N ARG A 19 -22.30 23.89 -33.42
CA ARG A 19 -22.52 24.70 -32.23
C ARG A 19 -22.62 23.79 -31.01
N PRO A 20 -22.08 24.18 -29.83
CA PRO A 20 -22.10 23.37 -28.59
C PRO A 20 -23.52 23.07 -28.05
N ILE A 21 -24.57 23.62 -28.69
CA ILE A 21 -25.98 23.45 -28.30
C ILE A 21 -26.44 21.99 -28.46
N TYR A 22 -25.96 21.23 -29.45
CA TYR A 22 -26.37 19.84 -29.65
C TYR A 22 -25.86 18.86 -28.59
N ILE A 23 -24.71 19.15 -27.99
CA ILE A 23 -24.17 18.32 -26.89
C ILE A 23 -25.01 18.49 -25.64
N TRP A 24 -25.49 19.69 -25.35
CA TRP A 24 -26.39 19.95 -24.21
C TRP A 24 -27.78 19.36 -24.39
N VAL A 25 -28.30 19.31 -25.60
CA VAL A 25 -29.59 18.69 -25.92
C VAL A 25 -29.50 17.16 -25.81
N LEU A 26 -28.38 16.56 -26.19
CA LEU A 26 -28.17 15.12 -26.01
C LEU A 26 -27.97 14.74 -24.52
N LEU A 27 -27.30 15.56 -23.74
CA LEU A 27 -27.15 15.37 -22.29
C LEU A 27 -28.47 15.61 -21.53
N LEU A 28 -29.32 16.55 -21.97
CA LEU A 28 -30.65 16.75 -21.37
C LEU A 28 -31.62 15.63 -21.77
N GLY A 29 -31.49 15.05 -22.95
CA GLY A 29 -32.36 13.95 -23.40
C GLY A 29 -32.22 12.65 -22.60
N VAL A 30 -31.04 12.42 -22.02
CA VAL A 30 -30.79 11.24 -21.16
C VAL A 30 -31.46 11.38 -19.78
N PHE A 31 -31.77 12.60 -19.34
CA PHE A 31 -32.41 12.85 -18.03
C PHE A 31 -33.94 12.89 -18.04
N ILE A 32 -34.59 12.90 -19.22
CA ILE A 32 -36.06 13.11 -19.34
C ILE A 32 -36.83 11.81 -19.64
N PHE A 33 -36.14 10.71 -19.97
CA PHE A 33 -36.84 9.44 -20.12
C PHE A 33 -36.96 8.73 -18.78
N PRO A 34 -38.14 8.65 -18.19
CA PRO A 34 -38.38 7.75 -17.06
C PRO A 34 -38.26 6.32 -17.60
N LEU A 35 -37.13 5.68 -17.37
CA LEU A 35 -37.02 4.23 -17.51
C LEU A 35 -37.95 3.61 -16.46
N ASN A 36 -39.19 3.28 -16.84
CA ASN A 36 -40.01 2.35 -16.11
C ASN A 36 -39.37 0.97 -16.23
N ILE A 37 -38.33 0.73 -15.42
CA ILE A 37 -37.83 -0.61 -15.16
C ILE A 37 -38.83 -1.22 -14.21
N GLY A 38 -39.78 -1.99 -14.75
CA GLY A 38 -40.60 -2.89 -13.94
C GLY A 38 -39.65 -3.91 -13.29
N ALA A 39 -39.32 -3.70 -12.03
CA ALA A 39 -38.70 -4.71 -11.22
C ALA A 39 -39.72 -5.85 -11.08
N GLN A 40 -39.48 -6.98 -11.76
CA GLN A 40 -40.17 -8.21 -11.40
C GLN A 40 -39.70 -8.56 -9.99
N GLU A 41 -40.67 -8.48 -9.08
CA GLU A 41 -40.50 -9.01 -7.73
C GLU A 41 -40.30 -10.52 -7.84
N LEU A 42 -39.04 -10.95 -7.79
CA LEU A 42 -38.73 -12.37 -7.66
C LEU A 42 -39.12 -12.77 -6.24
N VAL A 43 -40.27 -13.38 -6.10
CA VAL A 43 -40.71 -14.02 -4.84
C VAL A 43 -39.76 -15.21 -4.64
N LEU A 44 -38.63 -14.98 -3.98
CA LEU A 44 -37.76 -16.03 -3.49
C LEU A 44 -38.47 -16.76 -2.33
N PRO A 45 -38.40 -18.09 -2.28
CA PRO A 45 -38.96 -18.86 -1.17
C PRO A 45 -38.29 -18.41 0.14
N LYS A 46 -39.13 -18.31 1.17
CA LYS A 46 -38.85 -17.70 2.47
C LYS A 46 -37.84 -18.46 3.35
N ASP A 47 -37.21 -19.50 2.80
CA ASP A 47 -36.26 -20.32 3.51
C ASP A 47 -34.91 -20.28 2.79
N SER A 48 -33.93 -19.81 3.54
CA SER A 48 -32.49 -19.91 3.25
C SER A 48 -31.85 -18.86 2.34
N ILE A 49 -31.66 -17.66 2.83
CA ILE A 49 -30.34 -16.99 2.73
C ILE A 49 -30.16 -16.22 4.03
N ILE A 50 -29.38 -16.74 4.94
CA ILE A 50 -28.82 -15.92 6.01
C ILE A 50 -27.85 -14.97 5.31
N THR A 51 -28.30 -13.76 4.99
CA THR A 51 -27.43 -12.65 4.62
C THR A 51 -26.64 -12.29 5.88
N ILE A 52 -25.44 -12.82 6.00
CA ILE A 52 -24.48 -12.31 6.96
C ILE A 52 -24.05 -10.96 6.40
N ASN A 53 -24.56 -9.88 6.97
CA ASN A 53 -24.00 -8.56 6.74
C ASN A 53 -22.57 -8.57 7.26
N LEU A 54 -21.61 -8.58 6.36
CA LEU A 54 -20.18 -8.41 6.67
C LEU A 54 -19.89 -6.92 6.85
N ASP A 55 -20.64 -6.24 7.74
CA ASP A 55 -20.46 -4.82 8.04
C ASP A 55 -19.30 -4.56 9.01
N GLU A 56 -18.28 -5.40 9.00
CA GLU A 56 -17.24 -5.28 9.98
C GLU A 56 -15.96 -4.68 9.36
N VAL A 57 -15.83 -3.37 9.53
CA VAL A 57 -14.54 -2.67 9.39
C VAL A 57 -13.78 -2.90 10.69
N ILE A 58 -12.68 -3.64 10.63
CA ILE A 58 -11.77 -3.77 11.77
C ILE A 58 -10.77 -2.62 11.72
N LEU A 59 -10.85 -1.75 12.71
CA LEU A 59 -9.83 -0.77 13.02
C LEU A 59 -8.91 -1.38 14.07
N ILE A 60 -7.70 -1.75 13.68
CA ILE A 60 -6.65 -2.15 14.61
C ILE A 60 -5.88 -0.88 14.93
N SER A 61 -5.88 -0.47 16.20
CA SER A 61 -5.09 0.68 16.65
C SER A 61 -3.73 0.18 17.12
N ALA A 62 -2.69 0.67 16.47
CA ALA A 62 -1.31 0.49 16.90
C ALA A 62 -0.84 1.61 17.85
N ARG A 63 -1.73 2.58 18.15
CA ARG A 63 -1.37 3.72 18.97
C ARG A 63 -0.81 3.27 20.30
N LYS A 64 0.41 3.69 20.60
CA LYS A 64 1.05 3.54 21.91
C LYS A 64 0.26 4.36 22.95
N THR A 65 -0.81 3.81 23.47
CA THR A 65 -1.38 4.35 24.70
C THR A 65 -0.51 3.83 25.85
N LEU A 66 -0.24 4.67 26.83
CA LEU A 66 0.44 4.30 28.08
C LEU A 66 -0.33 3.25 28.90
N ASP A 67 -1.43 2.74 28.40
CA ASP A 67 -2.24 1.70 29.00
C ASP A 67 -1.61 0.32 28.79
N TYR A 68 -1.56 -0.44 29.86
CA TYR A 68 -1.05 -1.81 29.98
C TYR A 68 -1.74 -2.86 29.08
N HIS A 69 -2.65 -2.47 28.24
CA HIS A 69 -3.29 -3.32 27.23
C HIS A 69 -2.56 -3.32 25.88
N ARG A 70 -1.29 -2.97 25.89
CA ARG A 70 -0.41 -3.08 24.74
C ARG A 70 -0.37 -4.52 24.24
N GLN A 71 -0.15 -4.63 22.94
CA GLN A 71 0.12 -5.89 22.25
C GLN A 71 0.97 -6.82 23.14
N PRO A 72 0.63 -8.10 23.22
CA PRO A 72 1.34 -9.05 24.08
C PRO A 72 2.84 -9.18 23.77
N LYS A 73 3.28 -8.68 22.60
CA LYS A 73 4.68 -8.61 22.20
C LYS A 73 5.06 -7.15 21.90
N PRO A 74 5.84 -6.48 22.73
CA PRO A 74 6.24 -5.08 22.52
C PRO A 74 7.01 -4.83 21.23
N LEU A 75 7.61 -5.84 20.62
CA LEU A 75 8.45 -5.76 19.43
C LEU A 75 7.93 -6.63 18.29
N SER A 76 6.60 -6.84 18.24
CA SER A 76 6.00 -7.60 17.16
C SER A 76 6.29 -6.97 15.80
N THR A 77 6.40 -7.82 14.80
CA THR A 77 6.48 -7.38 13.41
C THR A 77 5.12 -6.87 12.92
N LEU A 78 5.10 -6.12 11.83
CA LEU A 78 3.85 -5.72 11.20
C LEU A 78 3.02 -6.93 10.74
N ASP A 79 3.69 -7.97 10.30
CA ASP A 79 3.07 -9.22 9.86
C ASP A 79 2.26 -9.87 10.99
N GLU A 80 2.84 -9.99 12.18
CA GLU A 80 2.15 -10.50 13.38
C GLU A 80 1.00 -9.56 13.81
N TYR A 81 1.20 -8.26 13.68
CA TYR A 81 0.16 -7.27 13.98
C TYR A 81 -1.06 -7.44 13.08
N LEU A 82 -0.87 -7.58 11.76
CA LEU A 82 -1.96 -7.80 10.80
C LEU A 82 -2.65 -9.16 11.04
N GLU A 83 -1.89 -10.23 11.28
CA GLU A 83 -2.44 -11.56 11.59
C GLU A 83 -3.29 -11.55 12.88
N SER A 84 -2.95 -10.71 13.85
CA SER A 84 -3.73 -10.56 15.08
C SER A 84 -5.16 -10.08 14.85
N SER A 85 -5.46 -9.47 13.71
CA SER A 85 -6.79 -9.03 13.31
C SER A 85 -7.77 -10.17 13.08
N LYS A 86 -7.27 -11.39 12.86
CA LYS A 86 -8.05 -12.59 12.49
C LYS A 86 -8.86 -12.44 11.19
N LYS A 87 -8.57 -11.42 10.39
CA LYS A 87 -9.16 -11.18 9.06
C LYS A 87 -8.15 -11.23 7.95
N VAL A 88 -6.90 -10.94 8.29
CA VAL A 88 -5.76 -11.07 7.39
C VAL A 88 -5.04 -12.36 7.74
N ASP A 89 -4.95 -13.25 6.77
CA ASP A 89 -4.08 -14.41 6.85
C ASP A 89 -2.76 -14.08 6.17
N MET A 90 -1.67 -14.65 6.65
CA MET A 90 -0.33 -14.36 6.15
C MET A 90 0.30 -15.57 5.49
N VAL A 91 0.81 -15.41 4.27
CA VAL A 91 1.60 -16.44 3.59
C VAL A 91 3.06 -16.32 4.02
N LYS A 92 3.50 -17.27 4.82
CA LYS A 92 4.83 -17.29 5.45
C LYS A 92 5.80 -18.09 4.60
N ARG A 93 6.67 -17.41 3.85
CA ARG A 93 7.73 -18.05 3.03
C ARG A 93 9.08 -18.06 3.72
N GLY A 94 9.25 -17.23 4.76
CA GLY A 94 10.43 -17.06 5.57
C GLY A 94 10.09 -16.41 6.91
N ALA A 95 11.10 -16.02 7.67
CA ALA A 95 10.92 -15.37 8.97
C ALA A 95 10.48 -13.91 8.87
N TYR A 96 10.53 -13.32 7.68
CA TYR A 96 10.25 -11.90 7.42
C TYR A 96 9.40 -11.73 6.15
N ALA A 97 8.72 -10.57 6.02
CA ALA A 97 7.98 -10.11 4.84
C ALA A 97 6.89 -11.11 4.37
N TRP A 98 5.97 -11.44 5.26
CA TRP A 98 4.86 -12.32 4.93
C TRP A 98 3.83 -11.61 4.04
N GLU A 99 3.34 -12.31 3.02
CA GLU A 99 2.35 -11.75 2.11
C GLU A 99 0.95 -11.79 2.74
N PRO A 100 0.26 -10.64 2.88
CA PRO A 100 -1.09 -10.61 3.40
C PRO A 100 -2.10 -11.14 2.40
N THR A 101 -3.06 -11.92 2.89
CA THR A 101 -4.25 -12.32 2.15
C THR A 101 -5.50 -11.93 2.91
N LEU A 102 -6.57 -11.64 2.19
CA LEU A 102 -7.86 -11.27 2.75
C LEU A 102 -8.95 -12.06 2.01
N ASN A 103 -9.78 -12.81 2.73
CA ASN A 103 -10.75 -13.74 2.17
C ASN A 103 -10.12 -14.74 1.16
N ASN A 104 -8.95 -15.27 1.45
CA ASN A 104 -8.15 -16.13 0.57
C ASN A 104 -7.79 -15.48 -0.79
N MET A 105 -7.80 -14.16 -0.89
CA MET A 105 -7.36 -13.42 -2.06
C MET A 105 -6.00 -12.78 -1.81
N PHE A 106 -5.11 -12.92 -2.78
CA PHE A 106 -3.75 -12.42 -2.75
C PHE A 106 -3.68 -10.94 -3.16
N SER A 107 -2.50 -10.37 -3.02
CA SER A 107 -2.21 -8.95 -3.23
C SER A 107 -2.68 -8.38 -4.59
N GLU A 108 -2.80 -9.20 -5.65
CA GLU A 108 -3.31 -8.74 -6.95
C GLU A 108 -4.81 -8.39 -6.92
N ARG A 109 -5.53 -8.93 -5.95
CA ARG A 109 -6.96 -8.69 -5.76
C ARG A 109 -7.25 -7.81 -4.57
N LEU A 110 -6.20 -7.39 -3.85
CA LEU A 110 -6.27 -6.49 -2.71
C LEU A 110 -5.76 -5.11 -3.09
N SER A 111 -6.27 -4.10 -2.40
CA SER A 111 -5.66 -2.79 -2.41
C SER A 111 -4.87 -2.62 -1.11
N VAL A 112 -3.54 -2.73 -1.17
CA VAL A 112 -2.67 -2.43 -0.03
C VAL A 112 -2.09 -1.05 -0.22
N THR A 113 -2.33 -0.16 0.74
CA THR A 113 -1.88 1.23 0.70
C THR A 113 -1.22 1.63 2.02
N ILE A 114 -0.28 2.55 1.96
CA ILE A 114 0.31 3.20 3.12
C ILE A 114 -0.18 4.63 3.10
N ASP A 115 -0.95 5.02 4.11
CA ASP A 115 -1.52 6.36 4.25
C ASP A 115 -2.31 6.84 3.00
N GLY A 116 -3.00 5.89 2.37
CA GLY A 116 -3.75 6.09 1.11
C GLY A 116 -2.88 6.13 -0.15
N MET A 117 -1.57 6.03 -0.03
CA MET A 117 -0.64 6.01 -1.16
C MET A 117 -0.59 4.62 -1.81
N ARG A 118 -0.69 4.57 -3.12
CA ARG A 118 -0.53 3.35 -3.90
C ARG A 118 0.95 3.07 -4.10
N ILE A 119 1.36 1.85 -3.77
CA ILE A 119 2.74 1.39 -3.90
C ILE A 119 2.72 0.08 -4.67
N PHE A 120 3.66 -0.08 -5.58
CA PHE A 120 3.84 -1.32 -6.32
C PHE A 120 5.20 -1.92 -5.96
N GLY A 121 5.21 -3.19 -5.59
CA GLY A 121 6.44 -3.94 -5.34
C GLY A 121 7.28 -4.11 -6.61
N ALA A 122 8.53 -4.46 -6.43
CA ALA A 122 9.49 -4.71 -7.51
C ALA A 122 9.85 -6.21 -7.65
N CYS A 123 9.35 -7.04 -6.75
CA CYS A 123 9.62 -8.48 -6.73
C CYS A 123 8.55 -9.26 -7.51
N THR A 124 8.99 -10.11 -8.44
CA THR A 124 8.12 -11.02 -9.19
C THR A 124 7.49 -12.10 -8.30
N ASP A 125 8.21 -12.54 -7.28
CA ASP A 125 7.83 -13.64 -6.39
C ASP A 125 7.27 -13.16 -5.04
N LYS A 126 7.06 -11.83 -4.92
CA LYS A 126 6.43 -11.17 -3.74
C LYS A 126 7.14 -11.49 -2.42
N MET A 127 8.45 -11.50 -2.47
CA MET A 127 9.29 -11.70 -1.29
C MET A 127 9.36 -10.44 -0.42
N ASP A 128 8.97 -9.28 -0.97
CA ASP A 128 8.84 -8.00 -0.26
C ASP A 128 7.48 -7.36 -0.55
N PRO A 129 6.38 -7.85 0.04
CA PRO A 129 5.07 -7.25 -0.11
C PRO A 129 5.05 -5.81 0.44
N VAL A 130 4.11 -4.99 -0.03
CA VAL A 130 4.00 -3.56 0.36
C VAL A 130 3.97 -3.35 1.88
N THR A 131 3.44 -4.31 2.62
CA THR A 131 3.42 -4.32 4.09
C THR A 131 4.81 -4.39 4.72
N SER A 132 5.82 -4.89 4.00
CA SER A 132 7.18 -4.98 4.53
C SER A 132 7.92 -3.64 4.56
N TYR A 133 7.43 -2.60 3.86
CA TYR A 133 8.10 -1.30 3.77
C TYR A 133 7.79 -0.33 4.93
N VAL A 134 7.03 -0.77 5.90
CA VAL A 134 6.77 -0.02 7.14
C VAL A 134 6.99 -0.93 8.34
N ASP A 135 7.25 -0.31 9.48
CA ASP A 135 7.26 -1.01 10.76
C ASP A 135 5.99 -0.71 11.55
N VAL A 136 5.64 -1.57 12.50
CA VAL A 136 4.47 -1.35 13.35
C VAL A 136 4.60 -0.08 14.19
N SER A 137 5.83 0.34 14.50
CA SER A 137 6.11 1.58 15.22
C SER A 137 5.72 2.82 14.43
N ASN A 138 5.72 2.74 13.10
CA ASN A 138 5.33 3.87 12.23
C ASN A 138 3.81 4.09 12.16
N LEU A 139 3.01 3.16 12.69
CA LEU A 139 1.57 3.12 12.45
C LEU A 139 0.75 3.59 13.64
N SER A 140 -0.26 4.41 13.35
CA SER A 140 -1.35 4.66 14.28
C SER A 140 -2.39 3.54 14.26
N ARG A 141 -2.67 3.00 13.09
CA ARG A 141 -3.63 1.90 12.89
C ARG A 141 -3.53 1.27 11.50
N ALA A 142 -4.11 0.06 11.36
CA ALA A 142 -4.42 -0.54 10.07
C ALA A 142 -5.94 -0.55 9.86
N HIS A 143 -6.38 -0.06 8.71
CA HIS A 143 -7.78 -0.14 8.30
C HIS A 143 -7.94 -1.31 7.33
N ILE A 144 -8.73 -2.32 7.73
CA ILE A 144 -8.94 -3.54 6.96
C ILE A 144 -10.40 -3.62 6.57
N ALA A 145 -10.68 -3.54 5.28
CA ALA A 145 -12.02 -3.56 4.71
C ALA A 145 -12.17 -4.71 3.72
N SER A 146 -13.21 -5.53 3.91
CA SER A 146 -13.46 -6.71 3.09
C SER A 146 -14.27 -6.37 1.84
N GLY A 147 -13.98 -7.02 0.72
CA GLY A 147 -14.71 -6.87 -0.53
C GLY A 147 -14.77 -5.42 -1.01
N GLN A 148 -15.93 -4.97 -1.46
CA GLN A 148 -16.11 -3.63 -2.01
C GLN A 148 -16.06 -2.50 -0.98
N GLN A 149 -16.12 -2.78 0.31
CA GLN A 149 -15.92 -1.76 1.35
C GLN A 149 -14.51 -1.17 1.31
N GLY A 150 -13.54 -1.87 0.72
CA GLY A 150 -12.18 -1.39 0.52
C GLY A 150 -12.00 -0.42 -0.65
N THR A 151 -13.04 -0.11 -1.43
CA THR A 151 -12.90 0.71 -2.65
C THR A 151 -12.50 2.16 -2.41
N GLU A 152 -12.62 2.67 -1.19
CA GLU A 152 -12.07 3.98 -0.82
C GLU A 152 -10.54 4.05 -0.93
N HIS A 153 -9.88 2.89 -0.87
CA HIS A 153 -8.42 2.75 -1.03
C HIS A 153 -8.00 2.27 -2.42
N GLY A 154 -8.91 2.29 -3.39
CA GLY A 154 -8.70 1.94 -4.80
C GLY A 154 -9.52 0.73 -5.25
N ASN A 155 -9.45 0.42 -6.53
CA ASN A 155 -10.19 -0.69 -7.11
C ASN A 155 -9.72 -2.01 -6.51
N THR A 156 -10.64 -2.78 -5.95
CA THR A 156 -10.36 -4.07 -5.31
C THR A 156 -11.54 -5.01 -5.43
N ILE A 157 -11.26 -6.31 -5.46
CA ILE A 157 -12.27 -7.38 -5.40
C ILE A 157 -12.26 -8.02 -4.01
N GLY A 158 -11.07 -8.28 -3.48
CA GLY A 158 -10.89 -8.97 -2.19
C GLY A 158 -11.05 -8.08 -0.98
N GLY A 159 -10.75 -6.80 -1.15
CA GLY A 159 -10.77 -5.81 -0.06
C GLY A 159 -9.53 -4.94 -0.03
N ALA A 160 -9.38 -4.15 1.03
CA ALA A 160 -8.27 -3.24 1.18
C ALA A 160 -7.62 -3.33 2.57
N ILE A 161 -6.34 -3.08 2.61
CA ILE A 161 -5.54 -2.86 3.81
C ILE A 161 -4.89 -1.50 3.66
N ASN A 162 -5.28 -0.53 4.48
CA ASN A 162 -4.62 0.77 4.53
C ASN A 162 -3.87 0.92 5.85
N LEU A 163 -2.58 1.11 5.76
CA LEU A 163 -1.68 1.32 6.89
C LEU A 163 -1.57 2.82 7.13
N GLU A 164 -2.19 3.31 8.20
CA GLU A 164 -2.17 4.74 8.54
C GLU A 164 -0.97 5.06 9.43
N LEU A 165 -0.15 6.00 8.98
CA LEU A 165 1.04 6.44 9.69
C LEU A 165 0.67 7.16 10.98
N ASP A 166 1.47 6.98 12.01
CA ASP A 166 1.37 7.77 13.22
C ASP A 166 1.84 9.21 12.94
N ARG A 167 1.16 10.15 13.58
CA ARG A 167 1.41 11.57 13.39
C ARG A 167 1.17 12.31 14.68
N GLY A 168 2.03 13.27 14.95
CA GLY A 168 1.79 14.24 15.99
C GLY A 168 0.50 15.03 15.80
N ASN A 169 0.16 15.78 16.80
CA ASN A 169 -0.99 16.68 16.74
C ASN A 169 -0.60 18.07 17.27
N PHE A 170 -1.35 19.09 16.86
CA PHE A 170 -1.12 20.49 17.25
C PHE A 170 -1.64 20.84 18.65
N LYS A 171 -2.17 19.88 19.41
CA LYS A 171 -2.79 20.11 20.72
C LYS A 171 -1.85 19.76 21.87
N GLU A 172 -0.97 18.80 21.67
CA GLU A 172 0.02 18.38 22.63
C GLU A 172 1.31 19.14 22.34
N THR A 173 1.82 19.86 23.32
CA THR A 173 3.06 20.63 23.16
C THR A 173 4.14 20.01 24.02
N GLY A 174 5.33 19.87 23.43
CA GLY A 174 6.48 19.31 24.13
C GLY A 174 7.32 18.39 23.28
N LEU A 175 8.38 17.91 23.90
CA LEU A 175 9.29 16.92 23.34
C LEU A 175 9.05 15.60 24.07
N TYR A 176 8.78 14.56 23.31
CA TYR A 176 8.57 13.20 23.79
C TYR A 176 9.49 12.26 23.02
N GLY A 177 9.85 11.15 23.64
CA GLY A 177 10.66 10.15 22.98
C GLY A 177 10.76 8.89 23.78
N GLY A 178 11.20 7.83 23.12
CA GLY A 178 11.36 6.52 23.72
C GLY A 178 12.46 5.73 23.04
N VAL A 179 12.98 4.76 23.76
CA VAL A 179 13.89 3.74 23.23
C VAL A 179 13.28 2.38 23.52
N GLU A 180 13.25 1.52 22.53
CA GLU A 180 12.78 0.15 22.66
C GLU A 180 13.90 -0.81 22.35
N THR A 181 14.01 -1.88 23.12
CA THR A 181 14.95 -2.98 22.87
C THR A 181 14.25 -4.30 23.09
N GLY A 182 14.60 -5.30 22.30
CA GLY A 182 14.08 -6.64 22.46
C GLY A 182 15.03 -7.70 21.97
N PHE A 183 14.83 -8.89 22.47
CA PHE A 183 15.59 -10.06 22.09
C PHE A 183 14.70 -11.30 22.07
N GLU A 184 14.78 -12.05 20.98
CA GLU A 184 14.16 -13.37 20.83
C GLU A 184 15.25 -14.44 20.76
N SER A 185 15.13 -15.47 21.57
CA SER A 185 16.20 -16.44 21.74
C SER A 185 16.28 -17.47 20.62
N ASN A 186 15.16 -17.80 19.96
CA ASN A 186 15.14 -18.87 18.97
C ASN A 186 15.99 -18.55 17.73
N ASN A 187 15.80 -17.37 17.17
CA ASN A 187 16.53 -16.86 16.00
C ASN A 187 17.55 -15.78 16.39
N GLN A 188 17.85 -15.64 17.69
CA GLN A 188 18.73 -14.61 18.25
C GLN A 188 18.38 -13.19 17.74
N MET A 189 17.10 -12.94 17.45
CA MET A 189 16.69 -11.66 16.92
C MET A 189 16.88 -10.56 17.96
N SER A 190 17.65 -9.56 17.56
CA SER A 190 17.83 -8.32 18.31
C SER A 190 17.05 -7.21 17.65
N VAL A 191 16.33 -6.43 18.46
CA VAL A 191 15.57 -5.27 18.00
C VAL A 191 15.97 -4.06 18.83
N VAL A 192 16.25 -2.95 18.14
CA VAL A 192 16.51 -1.65 18.76
C VAL A 192 15.70 -0.61 18.02
N GLY A 193 14.88 0.13 18.75
CA GLY A 193 14.07 1.22 18.21
C GLY A 193 14.25 2.50 19.03
N ALA A 194 14.11 3.64 18.38
CA ALA A 194 14.06 4.94 19.02
C ALA A 194 13.01 5.81 18.33
N GLU A 195 12.23 6.53 19.13
CA GLU A 195 11.26 7.52 18.66
C GLU A 195 11.56 8.89 19.25
N LEU A 196 11.33 9.92 18.47
CA LEU A 196 11.43 11.30 18.93
C LEU A 196 10.30 12.13 18.30
N ASN A 197 9.47 12.69 19.16
CA ASN A 197 8.29 13.45 18.78
C ASN A 197 8.36 14.84 19.38
N TYR A 198 8.24 15.85 18.56
CA TYR A 198 8.11 17.24 18.99
C TYR A 198 6.82 17.84 18.45
N SER A 199 6.05 18.45 19.30
CA SER A 199 4.81 19.14 18.91
C SER A 199 4.72 20.52 19.55
N ASP A 200 4.16 21.45 18.79
CA ASP A 200 3.79 22.80 19.18
C ASP A 200 2.40 23.11 18.62
N SER A 201 1.83 24.26 18.99
CA SER A 201 0.55 24.75 18.46
C SER A 201 0.52 24.92 16.94
N ASN A 202 1.67 25.11 16.31
CA ASN A 202 1.83 25.44 14.90
C ASN A 202 2.47 24.33 14.05
N TYR A 203 3.27 23.46 14.66
CA TYR A 203 3.93 22.38 13.93
C TYR A 203 4.19 21.17 14.82
N TYR A 204 4.33 20.03 14.19
CA TYR A 204 4.82 18.82 14.83
C TYR A 204 5.81 18.11 13.89
N VAL A 205 6.70 17.33 14.49
CA VAL A 205 7.62 16.42 13.81
C VAL A 205 7.72 15.15 14.63
N ASP A 206 7.46 14.02 13.99
CA ASP A 206 7.60 12.70 14.57
C ASP A 206 8.64 11.92 13.77
N THR A 207 9.53 11.24 14.45
CA THR A 207 10.58 10.42 13.83
C THR A 207 10.71 9.10 14.56
N ASP A 208 10.82 8.02 13.78
CA ASP A 208 11.07 6.68 14.28
C ASP A 208 12.24 6.06 13.53
N ILE A 209 13.08 5.35 14.26
CA ILE A 209 14.15 4.53 13.72
C ILE A 209 14.04 3.16 14.37
N ILE A 210 14.07 2.11 13.58
CA ILE A 210 14.11 0.74 14.09
C ILE A 210 15.10 -0.11 13.31
N TYR A 211 15.83 -0.93 14.03
CA TYR A 211 16.74 -1.91 13.51
C TYR A 211 16.38 -3.28 14.03
N ARG A 212 16.32 -4.27 13.14
CA ARG A 212 16.09 -5.69 13.47
C ARG A 212 17.14 -6.53 12.79
N LYS A 213 17.70 -7.48 13.53
CA LYS A 213 18.58 -8.50 12.98
C LYS A 213 18.24 -9.84 13.59
N ALA A 214 18.02 -10.83 12.74
CA ALA A 214 17.77 -12.21 13.13
C ALA A 214 18.74 -13.14 12.41
N GLU A 215 19.21 -14.13 13.13
CA GLU A 215 19.94 -15.29 12.58
C GLU A 215 18.92 -16.38 12.18
N ASN A 216 19.37 -17.52 11.69
CA ASN A 216 18.49 -18.66 11.41
C ASN A 216 17.74 -19.12 12.66
N TYR A 217 16.48 -19.50 12.50
CA TYR A 217 15.71 -20.05 13.62
C TYR A 217 15.81 -21.57 13.69
N PHE A 218 15.47 -22.12 14.86
CA PHE A 218 15.47 -23.55 15.12
C PHE A 218 14.06 -24.11 15.24
N THR A 219 13.85 -25.32 14.74
CA THR A 219 12.60 -26.07 14.92
C THR A 219 12.45 -26.56 16.37
N GLY A 220 11.27 -27.07 16.72
CA GLY A 220 11.06 -27.69 18.04
C GLY A 220 11.91 -28.94 18.31
N GLY A 221 12.63 -29.45 17.32
CA GLY A 221 13.58 -30.56 17.44
C GLY A 221 15.05 -30.13 17.41
N ASP A 222 15.33 -28.85 17.66
CA ASP A 222 16.67 -28.24 17.63
C ASP A 222 17.39 -28.36 16.25
N GLU A 223 16.64 -28.53 15.17
CA GLU A 223 17.18 -28.46 13.83
C GLU A 223 17.18 -27.02 13.33
N GLU A 224 18.31 -26.55 12.84
CA GLU A 224 18.43 -25.22 12.22
C GLU A 224 17.70 -25.18 10.89
N VAL A 225 16.90 -24.12 10.69
CA VAL A 225 16.26 -23.82 9.41
C VAL A 225 17.15 -22.85 8.66
N GLU A 226 17.98 -23.39 7.77
CA GLU A 226 18.88 -22.61 6.94
C GLU A 226 18.11 -21.60 6.08
N PHE A 227 18.73 -20.45 5.77
CA PHE A 227 18.15 -19.36 4.97
C PHE A 227 16.89 -18.78 5.59
N SER A 228 16.88 -18.58 6.90
CA SER A 228 15.77 -17.93 7.60
C SER A 228 16.18 -16.64 8.34
N GLN A 229 17.43 -16.21 8.17
CA GLN A 229 17.97 -14.97 8.72
C GLN A 229 17.43 -13.73 7.99
N PHE A 230 17.49 -12.56 8.64
CA PHE A 230 17.24 -11.26 7.99
C PHE A 230 17.83 -10.10 8.76
N GLU A 231 18.09 -9.00 8.06
CA GLU A 231 18.47 -7.72 8.64
C GLU A 231 17.60 -6.61 8.06
N LYS A 232 17.05 -5.74 8.92
CA LYS A 232 16.13 -4.67 8.51
C LYS A 232 16.44 -3.37 9.21
N TYR A 233 16.42 -2.29 8.42
CA TYR A 233 16.47 -0.90 8.85
C TYR A 233 15.18 -0.20 8.41
N ASN A 234 14.53 0.51 9.31
CA ASN A 234 13.41 1.35 8.97
C ASN A 234 13.59 2.72 9.65
N PHE A 235 13.39 3.75 8.87
CA PHE A 235 13.33 5.14 9.33
C PHE A 235 12.04 5.77 8.81
N SER A 236 11.30 6.42 9.69
CA SER A 236 10.16 7.24 9.29
C SER A 236 10.25 8.64 9.89
N ALA A 237 9.77 9.62 9.13
CA ALA A 237 9.60 10.99 9.59
C ALA A 237 8.28 11.54 9.09
N ASN A 238 7.49 12.10 9.99
CA ASN A 238 6.22 12.74 9.69
C ASN A 238 6.24 14.15 10.24
N GLY A 239 5.70 15.12 9.51
CA GLY A 239 5.61 16.48 9.96
C GLY A 239 4.32 17.15 9.52
N GLY A 240 3.87 18.11 10.32
CA GLY A 240 2.73 18.96 10.01
C GLY A 240 2.98 20.41 10.36
N TYR A 241 2.47 21.29 9.54
CA TYR A 241 2.50 22.74 9.75
C TYR A 241 1.09 23.31 9.63
N LYS A 242 0.63 23.98 10.66
CA LYS A 242 -0.69 24.61 10.76
C LYS A 242 -0.69 25.93 9.99
N LEU A 243 -1.45 26.01 8.92
CA LEU A 243 -1.64 27.23 8.13
C LEU A 243 -2.73 28.13 8.75
N ALA A 244 -3.78 27.51 9.29
CA ALA A 244 -4.87 28.14 10.01
C ALA A 244 -5.46 27.12 10.99
N GLU A 245 -6.45 27.53 11.81
CA GLU A 245 -7.07 26.65 12.82
C GLU A 245 -7.68 25.37 12.20
N ASP A 246 -8.11 25.47 10.94
CA ASP A 246 -8.76 24.40 10.18
C ASP A 246 -7.94 23.90 8.99
N GLN A 247 -6.66 24.32 8.87
CA GLN A 247 -5.82 23.99 7.71
C GLN A 247 -4.42 23.59 8.13
N ALA A 248 -3.93 22.49 7.54
CA ALA A 248 -2.57 22.03 7.76
C ALA A 248 -1.92 21.51 6.47
N LEU A 249 -0.62 21.74 6.36
CA LEU A 249 0.27 21.01 5.46
C LEU A 249 0.87 19.83 6.22
N THR A 250 0.99 18.71 5.55
CA THR A 250 1.62 17.50 6.10
C THR A 250 2.71 16.98 5.15
N ALA A 251 3.72 16.38 5.69
CA ALA A 251 4.76 15.71 4.92
C ALA A 251 5.11 14.38 5.59
N SER A 252 5.48 13.38 4.81
CA SER A 252 5.98 12.11 5.32
C SER A 252 7.13 11.59 4.48
N LEU A 253 8.05 10.90 5.13
CA LEU A 253 9.16 10.19 4.52
C LEU A 253 9.32 8.85 5.24
N ILE A 254 9.41 7.76 4.46
CA ILE A 254 9.79 6.45 4.94
C ILE A 254 10.99 5.99 4.11
N TYR A 255 12.02 5.54 4.79
CA TYR A 255 13.13 4.78 4.23
C TYR A 255 13.14 3.41 4.88
N ASP A 256 12.92 2.40 4.09
CA ASP A 256 12.95 1.00 4.52
C ASP A 256 14.00 0.23 3.73
N GLU A 257 14.78 -0.57 4.41
CA GLU A 257 15.78 -1.40 3.78
C GLU A 257 15.92 -2.72 4.53
N ALA A 258 15.72 -3.82 3.82
CA ALA A 258 16.02 -5.16 4.30
C ALA A 258 17.16 -5.76 3.47
N ARG A 259 18.04 -6.46 4.13
CA ARG A 259 19.19 -7.13 3.55
C ARG A 259 19.31 -8.54 4.07
N ASP A 260 20.00 -9.37 3.31
CA ASP A 260 20.30 -10.72 3.73
C ASP A 260 19.06 -11.49 4.23
N VAL A 261 17.97 -11.40 3.48
CA VAL A 261 16.70 -12.02 3.86
C VAL A 261 16.60 -13.41 3.25
N GLY A 262 16.66 -14.42 4.09
CA GLY A 262 16.55 -15.82 3.68
C GLY A 262 15.09 -16.26 3.55
N TYR A 263 14.85 -17.13 2.58
CA TYR A 263 13.53 -17.73 2.31
C TYR A 263 13.62 -19.24 2.21
N PRO A 264 13.50 -19.98 3.33
CA PRO A 264 13.66 -21.44 3.33
C PRO A 264 12.65 -22.16 2.44
N ALA A 265 11.51 -21.54 2.15
CA ALA A 265 10.49 -22.09 1.28
C ALA A 265 10.71 -21.80 -0.22
N LEU A 266 11.76 -21.04 -0.58
CA LEU A 266 12.07 -20.64 -1.95
C LEU A 266 13.50 -21.04 -2.32
N THR A 267 13.83 -20.95 -3.59
CA THR A 267 15.16 -21.29 -4.12
C THR A 267 16.11 -20.10 -4.18
N MET A 268 15.64 -18.93 -3.85
CA MET A 268 16.38 -17.67 -3.88
C MET A 268 16.17 -16.89 -2.59
N ASP A 269 17.10 -16.02 -2.28
CA ASP A 269 17.11 -15.12 -1.14
C ASP A 269 17.04 -13.66 -1.61
N VAL A 270 16.75 -12.73 -0.71
CA VAL A 270 16.77 -11.30 -1.00
C VAL A 270 18.04 -10.68 -0.46
N SER A 271 18.91 -10.26 -1.34
CA SER A 271 20.12 -9.52 -0.97
C SER A 271 19.82 -8.06 -0.65
N LEU A 272 18.80 -7.47 -1.28
CA LEU A 272 18.36 -6.10 -1.03
C LEU A 272 16.88 -5.93 -1.35
N ALA A 273 16.11 -5.48 -0.37
CA ALA A 273 14.78 -4.89 -0.58
C ALA A 273 14.79 -3.47 0.01
N ARG A 274 14.55 -2.44 -0.80
CA ARG A 274 14.58 -1.04 -0.36
C ARG A 274 13.39 -0.29 -0.88
N ALA A 275 12.75 0.48 0.01
CA ALA A 275 11.69 1.41 -0.35
C ALA A 275 11.98 2.82 0.16
N ILE A 276 11.76 3.81 -0.70
CA ILE A 276 11.71 5.23 -0.33
C ILE A 276 10.31 5.71 -0.65
N ILE A 277 9.58 6.18 0.35
CA ILE A 277 8.19 6.63 0.21
C ILE A 277 8.11 8.04 0.78
N ALA A 278 7.72 9.00 -0.04
CA ALA A 278 7.61 10.39 0.36
C ALA A 278 6.26 10.99 -0.05
N SER A 279 5.72 11.86 0.77
CA SER A 279 4.48 12.57 0.44
C SER A 279 4.43 13.98 1.00
N VAL A 280 3.63 14.81 0.34
CA VAL A 280 3.19 16.12 0.84
C VAL A 280 1.68 16.18 0.72
N GLY A 281 1.01 16.59 1.78
CA GLY A 281 -0.44 16.67 1.88
C GLY A 281 -0.93 18.05 2.33
N PHE A 282 -2.18 18.30 2.00
CA PHE A 282 -2.95 19.42 2.51
C PHE A 282 -4.25 18.89 3.10
N GLU A 283 -4.55 19.30 4.30
CA GLU A 283 -5.79 18.95 5.00
C GLU A 283 -6.53 20.21 5.41
N LYS A 284 -7.85 20.19 5.21
CA LYS A 284 -8.73 21.28 5.66
C LYS A 284 -9.99 20.69 6.26
N ASP A 285 -10.24 21.08 7.50
CA ASP A 285 -11.47 20.75 8.22
C ASP A 285 -12.49 21.90 8.10
N ALA A 286 -13.75 21.62 8.46
CA ALA A 286 -14.81 22.60 8.56
C ALA A 286 -14.93 23.56 7.35
N LEU A 287 -15.04 23.00 6.13
CA LEU A 287 -15.29 23.76 4.91
C LEU A 287 -16.70 24.41 4.90
N TRP A 288 -17.40 24.54 3.87
CA TRP A 288 -18.68 25.23 3.79
C TRP A 288 -19.86 24.27 3.96
N GLY A 289 -20.76 24.60 4.88
CA GLY A 289 -22.06 23.93 5.00
C GLY A 289 -21.96 22.43 5.23
N SER A 290 -22.18 21.65 4.19
CA SER A 290 -22.14 20.18 4.26
C SER A 290 -20.75 19.56 4.09
N LEU A 291 -19.76 20.30 3.57
CA LEU A 291 -18.40 19.81 3.35
C LEU A 291 -17.62 19.88 4.65
N THR A 292 -17.32 18.73 5.25
CA THR A 292 -16.75 18.62 6.59
C THR A 292 -15.24 18.46 6.62
N ASN A 293 -14.66 17.86 5.58
CA ASN A 293 -13.23 17.64 5.50
C ASN A 293 -12.79 17.54 4.04
N TRP A 294 -11.61 18.06 3.75
CA TRP A 294 -10.93 17.92 2.47
C TRP A 294 -9.47 17.57 2.70
N LYS A 295 -9.01 16.52 2.03
CA LYS A 295 -7.62 16.07 2.05
C LYS A 295 -7.11 15.89 0.63
N SER A 296 -5.91 16.39 0.36
CA SER A 296 -5.20 16.15 -0.89
C SER A 296 -3.77 15.74 -0.58
N LYS A 297 -3.23 14.80 -1.33
CA LYS A 297 -1.87 14.30 -1.15
C LYS A 297 -1.22 14.03 -2.49
N MET A 298 0.02 14.47 -2.63
CA MET A 298 0.93 14.07 -3.70
C MET A 298 1.99 13.16 -3.09
N TYR A 299 2.39 12.12 -3.79
CA TYR A 299 3.36 11.17 -3.29
C TYR A 299 4.25 10.60 -4.38
N PHE A 300 5.40 10.16 -3.94
CA PHE A 300 6.38 9.43 -4.72
C PHE A 300 6.84 8.23 -3.92
N ASN A 301 7.01 7.09 -4.59
CA ASN A 301 7.72 5.98 -4.01
C ASN A 301 8.63 5.31 -5.03
N LYS A 302 9.75 4.81 -4.52
CA LYS A 302 10.74 4.07 -5.28
C LYS A 302 11.06 2.79 -4.53
N VAL A 303 10.84 1.66 -5.18
CA VAL A 303 11.16 0.33 -4.67
C VAL A 303 12.27 -0.27 -5.50
N THR A 304 13.25 -0.84 -4.83
CA THR A 304 14.33 -1.63 -5.44
C THR A 304 14.35 -2.98 -4.75
N HIS A 305 14.35 -4.03 -5.52
CA HIS A 305 14.42 -5.41 -5.05
C HIS A 305 15.52 -6.15 -5.81
N VAL A 306 16.37 -6.86 -5.09
CA VAL A 306 17.38 -7.74 -5.68
C VAL A 306 17.30 -9.08 -4.98
N MET A 307 16.95 -10.09 -5.73
CA MET A 307 16.98 -11.46 -5.25
C MET A 307 18.02 -12.26 -6.04
N ASP A 308 18.71 -13.14 -5.36
CA ASP A 308 19.73 -14.01 -5.91
C ASP A 308 19.79 -15.35 -5.15
N ASP A 309 20.54 -16.28 -5.67
CA ASP A 309 20.78 -17.59 -5.07
C ASP A 309 22.27 -17.80 -4.72
N THR A 310 23.04 -16.72 -4.59
CA THR A 310 24.49 -16.74 -4.37
C THR A 310 24.88 -17.57 -3.14
N LYS A 311 24.01 -17.62 -2.11
CA LYS A 311 24.23 -18.40 -0.89
C LYS A 311 23.75 -19.85 -0.99
N ARG A 312 23.07 -20.22 -2.09
CA ARG A 312 22.52 -21.55 -2.29
C ARG A 312 23.56 -22.45 -2.98
N PRO A 313 24.08 -23.49 -2.29
CA PRO A 313 25.20 -24.28 -2.81
C PRO A 313 24.84 -25.22 -3.95
N ASP A 314 23.59 -25.69 -4.01
CA ASP A 314 23.17 -26.80 -4.86
C ASP A 314 22.18 -26.39 -5.97
N VAL A 315 22.34 -25.19 -6.53
CA VAL A 315 21.53 -24.75 -7.66
C VAL A 315 22.18 -25.11 -8.99
N PRO A 316 21.40 -25.60 -9.97
CA PRO A 316 21.93 -25.99 -11.28
C PRO A 316 22.36 -24.77 -12.13
N ILE A 317 21.76 -23.62 -11.92
CA ILE A 317 22.04 -22.35 -12.58
C ILE A 317 21.89 -21.27 -11.54
N HIS A 318 22.94 -20.44 -11.36
CA HIS A 318 22.85 -19.28 -10.49
C HIS A 318 22.08 -18.13 -11.16
N MET A 319 21.25 -17.43 -10.39
CA MET A 319 20.39 -16.37 -10.90
C MET A 319 20.56 -15.09 -10.08
N ASP A 320 20.60 -13.96 -10.78
CA ASP A 320 20.53 -12.62 -10.21
C ASP A 320 19.35 -11.89 -10.83
N MET A 321 18.44 -11.39 -9.98
CA MET A 321 17.18 -10.84 -10.42
C MET A 321 16.90 -9.47 -9.74
N PRO A 322 17.48 -8.39 -10.28
CA PRO A 322 17.13 -7.04 -9.85
C PRO A 322 15.80 -6.57 -10.42
N GLY A 323 15.04 -5.85 -9.61
CA GLY A 323 13.77 -5.23 -9.98
C GLY A 323 13.63 -3.82 -9.40
N TRP A 324 12.87 -2.99 -10.11
CA TRP A 324 12.61 -1.60 -9.73
C TRP A 324 11.14 -1.25 -9.98
N SER A 325 10.60 -0.40 -9.11
CA SER A 325 9.26 0.15 -9.27
C SER A 325 9.23 1.59 -8.76
N ASP A 326 8.96 2.53 -9.66
CA ASP A 326 8.83 3.95 -9.36
C ASP A 326 7.37 4.37 -9.53
N THR A 327 6.77 4.98 -8.52
CA THR A 327 5.37 5.44 -8.56
C THR A 327 5.28 6.92 -8.20
N TYR A 328 4.53 7.65 -9.00
CA TYR A 328 4.12 9.03 -8.73
C TYR A 328 2.60 9.05 -8.63
N GLY A 329 2.06 9.63 -7.59
CA GLY A 329 0.63 9.62 -7.41
C GLY A 329 0.08 10.87 -6.73
N PHE A 330 -1.21 11.02 -6.89
CA PHE A 330 -2.00 12.09 -6.30
C PHE A 330 -3.36 11.54 -5.92
N TYR A 331 -3.88 11.97 -4.78
CA TYR A 331 -5.32 11.83 -4.50
C TYR A 331 -5.88 13.09 -3.88
N SER A 332 -7.17 13.29 -4.08
CA SER A 332 -7.96 14.32 -3.41
C SER A 332 -9.28 13.73 -2.96
N GLN A 333 -9.63 13.96 -1.71
CA GLN A 333 -10.77 13.37 -1.04
C GLN A 333 -11.56 14.44 -0.32
N ALA A 334 -12.89 14.42 -0.46
CA ALA A 334 -13.81 15.33 0.19
C ALA A 334 -14.92 14.58 0.91
N ALA A 335 -15.10 14.86 2.19
CA ALA A 335 -16.17 14.30 3.00
C ALA A 335 -17.33 15.30 3.14
N LEU A 336 -18.54 14.88 2.79
CA LEU A 336 -19.75 15.67 2.90
C LEU A 336 -20.73 15.03 3.88
N LYS A 337 -21.38 15.84 4.70
CA LYS A 337 -22.45 15.42 5.59
C LYS A 337 -23.74 16.19 5.25
N ALA A 338 -24.72 15.49 4.76
CA ALA A 338 -26.03 16.07 4.42
C ALA A 338 -27.13 15.36 5.20
N LYS A 339 -27.64 16.03 6.25
CA LYS A 339 -28.65 15.46 7.20
C LYS A 339 -28.15 14.14 7.81
N LYS A 340 -28.77 13.01 7.41
CA LYS A 340 -28.42 11.66 7.87
C LYS A 340 -27.42 10.94 6.96
N HIS A 341 -27.05 11.54 5.83
CA HIS A 341 -26.17 10.92 4.83
C HIS A 341 -24.76 11.47 4.96
N GLN A 342 -23.81 10.57 4.78
CA GLN A 342 -22.39 10.88 4.66
C GLN A 342 -21.94 10.42 3.28
N PHE A 343 -21.24 11.29 2.57
CA PHE A 343 -20.67 11.03 1.25
C PHE A 343 -19.18 11.24 1.32
N LEU A 344 -18.44 10.35 0.69
CA LEU A 344 -17.02 10.47 0.49
C LEU A 344 -16.76 10.50 -1.03
N PHE A 345 -16.21 11.59 -1.52
CA PHE A 345 -15.77 11.71 -2.90
C PHE A 345 -14.24 11.65 -2.92
N LYS A 346 -13.71 10.76 -3.71
CA LYS A 346 -12.27 10.62 -3.89
C LYS A 346 -11.95 10.56 -5.38
N VAL A 347 -10.92 11.28 -5.76
CA VAL A 347 -10.26 11.19 -7.07
C VAL A 347 -8.81 10.83 -6.79
N ASP A 348 -8.31 9.82 -7.44
CA ASP A 348 -6.92 9.43 -7.39
C ASP A 348 -6.37 9.22 -8.80
N ALA A 349 -5.11 9.51 -8.95
CA ALA A 349 -4.36 9.24 -10.15
C ALA A 349 -2.93 8.83 -9.80
N TYR A 350 -2.36 7.91 -10.54
CA TYR A 350 -0.98 7.52 -10.38
C TYR A 350 -0.35 7.11 -11.72
N TYR A 351 0.96 7.23 -11.76
CA TYR A 351 1.79 6.67 -12.81
C TYR A 351 2.84 5.78 -12.15
N ASN A 352 2.94 4.54 -12.61
CA ASN A 352 3.96 3.59 -12.17
C ASN A 352 4.79 3.12 -13.37
N LYS A 353 6.08 2.96 -13.11
CA LYS A 353 7.03 2.33 -14.02
C LYS A 353 7.72 1.19 -13.27
N SER A 354 7.62 -0.03 -13.79
CA SER A 354 8.25 -1.23 -13.21
C SER A 354 9.09 -1.95 -14.25
N LEU A 355 10.21 -2.47 -13.81
CA LEU A 355 11.15 -3.26 -14.61
C LEU A 355 11.75 -4.34 -13.70
N ALA A 356 11.87 -5.56 -14.20
CA ALA A 356 12.66 -6.60 -13.54
C ALA A 356 13.46 -7.39 -14.59
N GLU A 357 14.70 -7.63 -14.27
CA GLU A 357 15.67 -8.33 -15.10
C GLU A 357 16.07 -9.63 -14.43
N MET A 358 16.60 -10.57 -15.20
CA MET A 358 17.22 -11.79 -14.70
C MET A 358 18.45 -12.12 -15.53
N THR A 359 19.55 -12.39 -14.84
CA THR A 359 20.75 -12.96 -15.45
C THR A 359 20.97 -14.34 -14.85
N MET A 360 21.10 -15.34 -15.71
CA MET A 360 21.38 -16.73 -15.36
C MET A 360 22.82 -17.06 -15.69
N TYR A 361 23.53 -17.64 -14.73
CA TYR A 361 24.94 -18.04 -14.85
C TYR A 361 25.05 -19.54 -14.80
N PRO A 362 25.22 -20.23 -15.97
CA PRO A 362 25.44 -21.66 -16.00
C PRO A 362 26.66 -22.09 -15.20
N ASN A 363 26.59 -23.27 -14.59
CA ASN A 363 27.73 -23.84 -13.86
C ASN A 363 28.87 -24.33 -14.78
N ASP A 364 28.58 -24.55 -16.06
CA ASP A 364 29.62 -24.86 -17.07
C ASP A 364 30.34 -23.56 -17.48
N PRO A 365 31.64 -23.43 -17.22
CA PRO A 365 32.43 -22.26 -17.57
C PRO A 365 32.52 -21.97 -19.08
N ASN A 366 32.15 -22.91 -19.94
CA ASN A 366 32.10 -22.73 -21.39
C ASN A 366 30.74 -22.17 -21.89
N GLU A 367 29.71 -22.13 -21.03
CA GLU A 367 28.44 -21.54 -21.36
C GLU A 367 28.42 -20.06 -20.99
N LEU A 368 27.79 -19.26 -21.86
CA LEU A 368 27.67 -17.82 -21.61
C LEU A 368 26.47 -17.52 -20.72
N PRO A 369 26.56 -16.48 -19.86
CA PRO A 369 25.40 -16.01 -19.11
C PRO A 369 24.24 -15.65 -20.01
N MET A 370 23.03 -16.03 -19.60
CA MET A 370 21.80 -15.74 -20.30
C MET A 370 21.06 -14.60 -19.60
N PHE A 371 20.67 -13.59 -20.37
CA PHE A 371 19.89 -12.46 -19.89
C PHE A 371 18.46 -12.52 -20.38
N MET A 372 17.51 -12.18 -19.51
CA MET A 372 16.11 -11.99 -19.89
C MET A 372 15.43 -10.88 -19.06
N LEU A 373 14.40 -10.30 -19.63
CA LEU A 373 13.50 -9.41 -18.91
C LEU A 373 12.39 -10.26 -18.27
N THR A 374 12.34 -10.29 -16.95
CA THR A 374 11.29 -10.97 -16.19
C THR A 374 10.00 -10.15 -16.23
N TRP A 375 10.12 -8.84 -16.00
CA TRP A 375 9.11 -7.85 -16.33
C TRP A 375 9.71 -6.84 -17.31
N PRO A 376 9.17 -6.71 -18.52
CA PRO A 376 9.57 -5.63 -19.43
C PRO A 376 9.23 -4.26 -18.81
N ASP A 377 9.71 -3.18 -19.41
CA ASP A 377 9.40 -1.81 -18.98
C ASP A 377 7.87 -1.59 -18.98
N VAL A 378 7.23 -1.94 -17.86
CA VAL A 378 5.77 -1.81 -17.67
C VAL A 378 5.47 -0.41 -17.19
N ARG A 379 4.55 0.26 -17.87
CA ARG A 379 4.06 1.58 -17.51
C ARG A 379 2.56 1.53 -17.30
N THR A 380 2.13 1.91 -16.11
CA THR A 380 0.72 1.93 -15.74
C THR A 380 0.32 3.35 -15.35
N ALA A 381 -0.77 3.84 -15.91
CA ALA A 381 -1.39 5.09 -15.51
C ALA A 381 -2.87 4.85 -15.20
N ASN A 382 -3.38 5.53 -14.18
CA ASN A 382 -4.79 5.46 -13.76
C ASN A 382 -5.31 6.86 -13.51
#